data_91a811f8c255d423c1bd94c8a8bc547a
#
_entry.id   91a811f8c255d423c1bd94c8a8bc547a
#
_cell.length_a   1.000
_cell.length_b   1.000
_cell.length_c   1.000
_cell.angle_alpha   90.00
_cell.angle_beta   90.00
_cell.angle_gamma   90.00
#
_symmetry.space_group_name_H-M   'P 1'
#
loop_
_entity.id
_entity.type
_entity.pdbx_description
1 polymer ?
#
loop_
_entity_poly.entity_id
_entity_poly.type
_entity_poly.pdbx_seq_one_letter_code
_entity_poly.pdbx_strand_id
1 'polypeptide(L)'
;FVFKTEKQEVLFMYDIVIVGAGPAGIFTALELIKNGSNKKILMVEKGKSVEDRKCPKSITHKCVNCKPCNITTGFSGAGAFSDGKLSLSYEVGGDLPELIGENFAQELIDYTDKIYLEFGADTHIEGIGHTKEVKDIRKRAIQAGLKLVDCPIRHLGTEKAQEIYSAIEDYLIEN
;
A
#
# COMPACT_ATOMS: atom_id res chain seq x y z
N PHE A 1 -10.62 10.99 18.67
CA PHE A 1 -11.16 11.30 20.01
C PHE A 1 -11.86 12.66 19.93
N VAL A 2 -13.21 12.66 19.98
CA VAL A 2 -13.97 13.90 20.12
C VAL A 2 -14.15 14.13 21.62
N PHE A 3 -13.52 15.16 22.17
CA PHE A 3 -13.83 15.66 23.50
C PHE A 3 -15.11 16.47 23.44
N LYS A 4 -16.17 16.01 24.10
CA LYS A 4 -17.36 16.82 24.38
C LYS A 4 -16.98 17.92 25.38
N THR A 5 -16.85 19.15 24.93
CA THR A 5 -17.06 20.32 25.77
C THR A 5 -18.42 20.91 25.40
N GLU A 6 -19.27 21.12 26.40
CA GLU A 6 -20.57 21.75 26.25
C GLU A 6 -20.40 23.15 25.62
N LYS A 7 -21.27 23.44 24.64
CA LYS A 7 -21.49 24.68 23.88
C LYS A 7 -20.69 24.84 22.60
N GLN A 8 -21.33 24.47 21.61
CA GLN A 8 -21.43 24.66 20.15
C GLN A 8 -21.26 23.32 19.45
N GLU A 9 -22.40 22.75 19.07
CA GLU A 9 -22.44 21.73 18.01
C GLU A 9 -22.05 22.43 16.71
N VAL A 10 -20.76 22.53 16.46
CA VAL A 10 -20.29 22.75 15.09
C VAL A 10 -20.57 21.45 14.37
N LEU A 11 -21.65 21.43 13.60
CA LEU A 11 -21.97 20.32 12.71
C LEU A 11 -20.85 20.29 11.66
N PHE A 12 -19.79 19.50 11.90
CA PHE A 12 -18.80 19.22 10.88
C PHE A 12 -19.47 18.33 9.84
N MET A 13 -19.98 18.97 8.78
CA MET A 13 -20.47 18.23 7.62
C MET A 13 -19.27 17.87 6.75
N TYR A 14 -19.07 16.58 6.53
CA TYR A 14 -18.16 16.06 5.53
C TYR A 14 -18.94 15.67 4.29
N ASP A 15 -18.37 15.93 3.13
CA ASP A 15 -18.97 15.56 1.85
C ASP A 15 -18.71 14.09 1.53
N ILE A 16 -17.55 13.57 1.96
CA ILE A 16 -17.09 12.20 1.70
C ILE A 16 -16.57 11.61 3.01
N VAL A 17 -16.97 10.37 3.28
CA VAL A 17 -16.44 9.59 4.40
C VAL A 17 -15.80 8.31 3.85
N ILE A 18 -14.49 8.14 4.09
CA ILE A 18 -13.73 6.95 3.73
C ILE A 18 -13.56 6.11 5.00
N VAL A 19 -14.06 4.87 4.98
CA VAL A 19 -13.97 3.95 6.12
C VAL A 19 -12.87 2.94 5.87
N GLY A 20 -11.79 3.07 6.65
CA GLY A 20 -10.58 2.26 6.55
C GLY A 20 -9.45 2.97 5.80
N ALA A 21 -8.29 3.09 6.45
CA ALA A 21 -7.07 3.63 5.88
C ALA A 21 -6.12 2.53 5.38
N GLY A 22 -6.65 1.48 4.79
CA GLY A 22 -5.89 0.52 4.00
C GLY A 22 -5.58 1.08 2.60
N PRO A 23 -4.87 0.32 1.72
CA PRO A 23 -4.48 0.81 0.40
C PRO A 23 -5.65 1.40 -0.41
N ALA A 24 -6.80 0.76 -0.43
CA ALA A 24 -7.97 1.27 -1.15
C ALA A 24 -8.45 2.64 -0.65
N GLY A 25 -8.53 2.83 0.68
CA GLY A 25 -8.93 4.12 1.26
C GLY A 25 -7.89 5.20 1.02
N ILE A 26 -6.61 4.87 1.17
CA ILE A 26 -5.49 5.78 0.91
C ILE A 26 -5.51 6.26 -0.54
N PHE A 27 -5.55 5.34 -1.50
CA PHE A 27 -5.57 5.70 -2.93
C PHE A 27 -6.84 6.46 -3.32
N THR A 28 -8.00 6.16 -2.69
CA THR A 28 -9.22 6.95 -2.89
C THR A 28 -9.02 8.41 -2.44
N ALA A 29 -8.41 8.64 -1.28
CA ALA A 29 -8.14 9.98 -0.79
C ALA A 29 -7.09 10.70 -1.68
N LEU A 30 -6.01 10.03 -2.05
CA LEU A 30 -4.99 10.57 -2.94
C LEU A 30 -5.58 11.00 -4.29
N GLU A 31 -6.46 10.18 -4.88
CA GLU A 31 -7.11 10.49 -6.15
C GLU A 31 -8.05 11.70 -6.02
N LEU A 32 -8.80 11.82 -4.95
CA LEU A 32 -9.65 12.97 -4.71
C LEU A 32 -8.83 14.25 -4.63
N ILE A 33 -7.72 14.25 -3.91
CA ILE A 33 -6.81 15.39 -3.78
C ILE A 33 -6.14 15.71 -5.12
N LYS A 34 -5.54 14.71 -5.78
CA LYS A 34 -4.83 14.90 -7.06
C LYS A 34 -5.74 15.41 -8.19
N ASN A 35 -7.00 15.06 -8.15
CA ASN A 35 -8.01 15.56 -9.10
C ASN A 35 -8.63 16.92 -8.67
N GLY A 36 -8.07 17.57 -7.66
CA GLY A 36 -8.46 18.91 -7.24
C GLY A 36 -9.85 18.96 -6.59
N SER A 37 -10.26 17.91 -5.90
CA SER A 37 -11.51 17.90 -5.16
C SER A 37 -11.51 18.98 -4.07
N ASN A 38 -12.55 19.80 -4.03
CA ASN A 38 -12.80 20.78 -2.97
C ASN A 38 -13.69 20.23 -1.85
N LYS A 39 -13.93 18.93 -1.83
CA LYS A 39 -14.78 18.25 -0.88
C LYS A 39 -14.10 18.08 0.46
N LYS A 40 -14.87 18.23 1.54
CA LYS A 40 -14.42 17.91 2.89
C LYS A 40 -14.43 16.39 3.06
N ILE A 41 -13.26 15.82 3.24
CA ILE A 41 -13.06 14.37 3.33
C ILE A 41 -12.78 13.99 4.79
N LEU A 42 -13.47 12.98 5.29
CA LEU A 42 -13.16 12.32 6.57
C LEU A 42 -12.70 10.91 6.29
N MET A 43 -11.48 10.58 6.71
CA MET A 43 -11.02 9.19 6.75
C MET A 43 -11.12 8.65 8.19
N VAL A 44 -11.75 7.49 8.34
CA VAL A 44 -11.95 6.83 9.64
C VAL A 44 -11.20 5.51 9.65
N GLU A 45 -10.21 5.40 10.53
CA GLU A 45 -9.43 4.18 10.74
C GLU A 45 -9.52 3.75 12.21
N LYS A 46 -9.71 2.44 12.44
CA LYS A 46 -9.85 1.91 13.81
C LYS A 46 -8.53 1.71 14.53
N GLY A 47 -7.43 1.65 13.79
CA GLY A 47 -6.09 1.49 14.34
C GLY A 47 -5.36 2.84 14.47
N LYS A 48 -4.05 2.77 14.64
CA LYS A 48 -3.19 3.93 14.90
C LYS A 48 -2.51 4.41 13.61
N SER A 49 -1.93 5.62 13.68
CA SER A 49 -0.96 6.12 12.71
C SER A 49 0.23 5.16 12.57
N VAL A 50 0.97 5.25 11.47
CA VAL A 50 2.13 4.37 11.22
C VAL A 50 3.13 4.43 12.37
N GLU A 51 3.47 5.62 12.84
CA GLU A 51 4.48 5.86 13.88
C GLU A 51 4.09 5.29 15.26
N ASP A 52 2.79 5.27 15.57
CA ASP A 52 2.27 4.79 16.85
C ASP A 52 2.04 3.27 16.88
N ARG A 53 2.24 2.59 15.77
CA ARG A 53 2.02 1.14 15.63
C ARG A 53 3.25 0.37 16.05
N LYS A 54 3.34 0.04 17.35
CA LYS A 54 4.46 -0.74 17.91
C LYS A 54 3.95 -2.12 18.36
N CYS A 55 4.59 -3.18 17.85
CA CYS A 55 4.24 -4.55 18.25
C CYS A 55 4.98 -4.94 19.53
N PRO A 56 4.26 -5.28 20.63
CA PRO A 56 4.91 -5.71 21.86
C PRO A 56 5.82 -6.95 21.71
N LYS A 57 5.62 -7.75 20.64
CA LYS A 57 6.46 -8.91 20.36
C LYS A 57 7.95 -8.55 20.21
N SER A 58 8.29 -7.34 19.78
CA SER A 58 9.68 -6.87 19.69
C SER A 58 10.39 -6.87 21.06
N ILE A 59 9.63 -6.70 22.14
CA ILE A 59 10.13 -6.67 23.53
C ILE A 59 9.87 -8.02 24.22
N THR A 60 8.67 -8.55 24.09
CA THR A 60 8.22 -9.74 24.83
C THR A 60 8.64 -11.06 24.17
N HIS A 61 9.12 -11.02 22.93
CA HIS A 61 9.41 -12.16 22.05
C HIS A 61 8.21 -13.10 21.81
N LYS A 62 7.03 -12.76 22.31
CA LYS A 62 5.78 -13.52 22.15
C LYS A 62 4.65 -12.60 21.72
N CYS A 63 3.76 -13.12 20.85
CA CYS A 63 2.54 -12.41 20.50
C CYS A 63 1.61 -12.33 21.71
N VAL A 64 1.18 -11.11 22.07
CA VAL A 64 0.26 -10.84 23.20
C VAL A 64 -1.19 -10.67 22.76
N ASN A 65 -1.51 -10.98 21.49
CA ASN A 65 -2.85 -10.93 20.90
C ASN A 65 -3.56 -9.57 21.09
N CYS A 66 -2.86 -8.48 20.76
CA CYS A 66 -3.43 -7.11 20.81
C CYS A 66 -4.74 -7.01 20.02
N LYS A 67 -5.68 -6.22 20.52
CA LYS A 67 -6.96 -5.94 19.86
C LYS A 67 -7.20 -4.42 19.81
N PRO A 68 -7.04 -3.78 18.63
CA PRO A 68 -6.62 -4.33 17.35
C PRO A 68 -5.12 -4.69 17.30
N CYS A 69 -4.74 -5.54 16.34
CA CYS A 69 -3.34 -5.92 16.13
C CYS A 69 -2.59 -4.74 15.48
N ASN A 70 -1.52 -4.27 16.12
CA ASN A 70 -0.74 -3.14 15.62
C ASN A 70 0.03 -3.41 14.31
N ILE A 71 0.20 -4.69 13.91
CA ILE A 71 0.87 -5.03 12.64
C ILE A 71 -0.09 -5.00 11.46
N THR A 72 -1.35 -5.39 11.67
CA THR A 72 -2.31 -5.56 10.57
C THR A 72 -3.40 -4.50 10.53
N THR A 73 -3.50 -3.65 11.57
CA THR A 73 -4.58 -2.68 11.73
C THR A 73 -4.01 -1.31 12.03
N GLY A 74 -4.51 -0.30 11.35
CA GLY A 74 -4.06 1.08 11.38
C GLY A 74 -3.77 1.59 9.99
N PHE A 75 -3.28 2.82 9.87
CA PHE A 75 -2.98 3.45 8.59
C PHE A 75 -2.08 2.55 7.75
N SER A 76 -2.36 2.40 6.47
CA SER A 76 -1.77 1.46 5.50
C SER A 76 -2.09 -0.04 5.70
N GLY A 77 -2.86 -0.42 6.71
CA GLY A 77 -3.11 -1.84 7.02
C GLY A 77 -1.83 -2.61 7.32
N ALA A 78 -1.64 -3.80 6.75
CA ALA A 78 -0.42 -4.60 6.91
C ALA A 78 0.77 -4.08 6.05
N GLY A 79 0.52 -3.18 5.09
CA GLY A 79 1.51 -2.74 4.10
C GLY A 79 2.76 -2.11 4.72
N ALA A 80 2.60 -1.22 5.71
CA ALA A 80 3.72 -0.56 6.39
C ALA A 80 4.64 -1.52 7.18
N PHE A 81 4.19 -2.72 7.49
CA PHE A 81 4.93 -3.70 8.31
C PHE A 81 5.22 -4.99 7.55
N SER A 82 5.05 -4.98 6.24
CA SER A 82 5.47 -6.05 5.34
C SER A 82 6.91 -5.82 4.86
N ASP A 83 7.43 -6.74 4.04
CA ASP A 83 8.71 -6.55 3.36
C ASP A 83 8.62 -5.57 2.18
N GLY A 84 7.43 -5.02 1.89
CA GLY A 84 7.23 -3.94 0.94
C GLY A 84 7.56 -4.32 -0.51
N LYS A 85 7.13 -5.49 -0.97
CA LYS A 85 7.29 -5.90 -2.36
C LYS A 85 6.10 -5.44 -3.19
N LEU A 86 6.37 -4.62 -4.20
CA LEU A 86 5.41 -4.23 -5.22
C LEU A 86 5.67 -5.07 -6.48
N SER A 87 4.73 -5.91 -6.85
CA SER A 87 4.73 -6.61 -8.14
C SER A 87 4.36 -5.64 -9.25
N LEU A 88 5.22 -5.52 -10.26
CA LEU A 88 5.05 -4.57 -11.35
C LEU A 88 4.56 -5.24 -12.65
N SER A 89 3.89 -6.38 -12.53
CA SER A 89 3.36 -7.11 -13.67
C SER A 89 1.93 -7.58 -13.40
N TYR A 90 1.05 -7.40 -14.36
CA TYR A 90 -0.31 -7.92 -14.31
C TYR A 90 -0.37 -9.46 -14.39
N GLU A 91 0.69 -10.12 -14.83
CA GLU A 91 0.75 -11.59 -14.89
C GLU A 91 0.86 -12.25 -13.49
N VAL A 92 1.03 -11.44 -12.44
CA VAL A 92 1.21 -11.92 -11.05
C VAL A 92 0.27 -11.15 -10.13
N GLY A 93 -0.52 -11.86 -9.34
CA GLY A 93 -1.31 -11.24 -8.27
C GLY A 93 -2.82 -11.28 -8.41
N GLY A 94 -3.35 -12.21 -9.18
CA GLY A 94 -4.79 -12.50 -9.28
C GLY A 94 -5.39 -12.22 -10.65
N ASP A 95 -6.72 -12.13 -10.71
CA ASP A 95 -7.48 -12.19 -11.96
C ASP A 95 -7.94 -10.81 -12.45
N LEU A 96 -7.31 -9.73 -11.98
CA LEU A 96 -7.66 -8.36 -12.37
C LEU A 96 -7.66 -8.16 -13.90
N PRO A 97 -6.68 -8.68 -14.66
CA PRO A 97 -6.67 -8.56 -16.12
C PRO A 97 -7.89 -9.18 -16.81
N GLU A 98 -8.48 -10.23 -16.24
CA GLU A 98 -9.69 -10.86 -16.76
C GLU A 98 -10.92 -9.94 -16.64
N LEU A 99 -10.93 -9.05 -15.63
CA LEU A 99 -12.04 -8.15 -15.34
C LEU A 99 -11.96 -6.84 -16.13
N ILE A 100 -10.75 -6.27 -16.29
CA ILE A 100 -10.56 -4.92 -16.83
C ILE A 100 -9.66 -4.86 -18.07
N GLY A 101 -9.10 -6.00 -18.49
CA GLY A 101 -8.15 -6.11 -19.60
C GLY A 101 -6.69 -5.89 -19.15
N GLU A 102 -5.76 -6.54 -19.85
CA GLU A 102 -4.33 -6.54 -19.51
C GLU A 102 -3.71 -5.14 -19.56
N ASN A 103 -4.02 -4.36 -20.59
CA ASN A 103 -3.46 -3.02 -20.76
C ASN A 103 -3.86 -2.10 -19.61
N PHE A 104 -5.14 -2.05 -19.26
CA PHE A 104 -5.61 -1.19 -18.18
C PHE A 104 -5.12 -1.67 -16.81
N ALA A 105 -5.01 -2.99 -16.61
CA ALA A 105 -4.41 -3.53 -15.39
C ALA A 105 -2.94 -3.09 -15.25
N GLN A 106 -2.15 -3.12 -16.33
CA GLN A 106 -0.76 -2.65 -16.31
C GLN A 106 -0.67 -1.14 -16.08
N GLU A 107 -1.53 -0.34 -16.72
CA GLU A 107 -1.59 1.11 -16.49
C GLU A 107 -1.84 1.46 -15.01
N LEU A 108 -2.74 0.72 -14.34
CA LEU A 108 -3.01 0.92 -12.91
C LEU A 108 -1.83 0.51 -12.01
N ILE A 109 -1.11 -0.56 -12.39
CA ILE A 109 0.10 -1.00 -11.69
C ILE A 109 1.19 0.08 -11.82
N ASP A 110 1.44 0.55 -13.04
CA ASP A 110 2.45 1.58 -13.32
C ASP A 110 2.10 2.90 -12.60
N TYR A 111 0.82 3.26 -12.57
CA TYR A 111 0.34 4.42 -11.84
C TYR A 111 0.57 4.27 -10.33
N THR A 112 0.25 3.11 -9.77
CA THR A 112 0.48 2.81 -8.37
C THR A 112 1.97 2.89 -8.02
N ASP A 113 2.83 2.30 -8.83
CA ASP A 113 4.29 2.37 -8.66
C ASP A 113 4.80 3.81 -8.67
N LYS A 114 4.29 4.63 -9.60
CA LYS A 114 4.62 6.06 -9.68
C LYS A 114 4.27 6.80 -8.39
N ILE A 115 3.12 6.51 -7.77
CA ILE A 115 2.74 7.10 -6.48
C ILE A 115 3.78 6.75 -5.41
N TYR A 116 4.19 5.47 -5.29
CA TYR A 116 5.21 5.10 -4.31
C TYR A 116 6.56 5.77 -4.57
N LEU A 117 6.94 5.97 -5.84
CA LEU A 117 8.13 6.73 -6.21
C LEU A 117 8.02 8.21 -5.79
N GLU A 118 6.87 8.84 -5.97
CA GLU A 118 6.62 10.23 -5.53
C GLU A 118 6.80 10.39 -4.00
N PHE A 119 6.48 9.35 -3.22
CA PHE A 119 6.67 9.33 -1.77
C PHE A 119 8.00 8.70 -1.32
N GLY A 120 8.97 8.56 -2.22
CA GLY A 120 10.36 8.25 -1.89
C GLY A 120 10.75 6.78 -1.98
N ALA A 121 10.00 5.95 -2.71
CA ALA A 121 10.44 4.60 -3.04
C ALA A 121 11.73 4.62 -3.88
N ASP A 122 12.56 3.59 -3.72
CA ASP A 122 13.76 3.42 -4.53
C ASP A 122 13.40 3.14 -5.99
N THR A 123 14.19 3.69 -6.91
CA THR A 123 14.00 3.48 -8.36
C THR A 123 14.45 2.10 -8.84
N HIS A 124 15.18 1.35 -8.03
CA HIS A 124 15.68 0.02 -8.39
C HIS A 124 14.52 -0.97 -8.54
N ILE A 125 14.59 -1.77 -9.61
CA ILE A 125 13.64 -2.86 -9.89
C ILE A 125 14.42 -4.16 -9.98
N GLU A 126 14.01 -5.15 -9.20
CA GLU A 126 14.53 -6.52 -9.28
C GLU A 126 13.76 -7.33 -10.33
N GLY A 127 14.38 -8.42 -10.82
CA GLY A 127 13.73 -9.34 -11.75
C GLY A 127 13.61 -8.83 -13.18
N ILE A 128 14.30 -7.73 -13.51
CA ILE A 128 14.43 -7.26 -14.89
C ILE A 128 15.73 -7.77 -15.52
N GLY A 129 15.68 -8.04 -16.83
CA GLY A 129 16.82 -8.52 -17.59
C GLY A 129 16.90 -10.06 -17.60
N HIS A 130 17.30 -10.58 -18.74
CA HIS A 130 17.41 -12.02 -18.95
C HIS A 130 18.89 -12.43 -18.91
N THR A 131 19.42 -12.65 -17.72
CA THR A 131 20.76 -13.22 -17.56
C THR A 131 20.82 -14.60 -18.21
N LYS A 132 22.03 -15.12 -18.41
CA LYS A 132 22.23 -16.48 -18.94
C LYS A 132 21.54 -17.52 -18.05
N GLU A 133 21.65 -17.36 -16.74
CA GLU A 133 21.06 -18.23 -15.73
C GLU A 133 19.52 -18.25 -15.83
N VAL A 134 18.90 -17.09 -15.96
CA VAL A 134 17.43 -16.98 -16.14
C VAL A 134 16.98 -17.65 -17.44
N LYS A 135 17.73 -17.47 -18.54
CA LYS A 135 17.43 -18.13 -19.81
C LYS A 135 17.56 -19.65 -19.71
N ASP A 136 18.55 -20.15 -18.99
CA ASP A 136 18.76 -21.59 -18.78
C ASP A 136 17.65 -22.17 -17.88
N ILE A 137 17.21 -21.45 -16.85
CA ILE A 137 16.07 -21.84 -16.00
C ILE A 137 14.79 -21.88 -16.83
N ARG A 138 14.53 -20.85 -17.63
CA ARG A 138 13.36 -20.78 -18.52
C ARG A 138 13.32 -21.96 -19.49
N LYS A 139 14.46 -22.29 -20.12
CA LYS A 139 14.56 -23.43 -21.01
C LYS A 139 14.22 -24.75 -20.30
N ARG A 140 14.77 -24.96 -19.11
CA ARG A 140 14.46 -26.17 -18.30
C ARG A 140 12.99 -26.22 -17.87
N ALA A 141 12.42 -25.07 -17.49
CA ALA A 141 10.99 -24.98 -17.16
C ALA A 141 10.11 -25.40 -18.35
N ILE A 142 10.38 -24.88 -19.53
CA ILE A 142 9.64 -25.23 -20.77
C ILE A 142 9.79 -26.75 -21.05
N GLN A 143 10.99 -27.32 -20.91
CA GLN A 143 11.22 -28.76 -21.10
C GLN A 143 10.46 -29.63 -20.10
N ALA A 144 10.18 -29.10 -18.92
CA ALA A 144 9.38 -29.73 -17.87
C ALA A 144 7.87 -29.43 -17.96
N GLY A 145 7.40 -28.76 -19.03
CA GLY A 145 5.99 -28.37 -19.17
C GLY A 145 5.56 -27.21 -18.27
N LEU A 146 6.51 -26.45 -17.74
CA LEU A 146 6.26 -25.30 -16.86
C LEU A 146 6.47 -23.98 -17.59
N LYS A 147 5.77 -22.93 -17.18
CA LYS A 147 5.97 -21.54 -17.62
C LYS A 147 6.71 -20.77 -16.52
N LEU A 148 7.84 -20.15 -16.86
CA LEU A 148 8.48 -19.15 -16.00
C LEU A 148 7.86 -17.79 -16.33
N VAL A 149 7.20 -17.18 -15.37
CA VAL A 149 6.59 -15.85 -15.48
C VAL A 149 7.59 -14.81 -14.99
N ASP A 150 7.76 -13.73 -15.74
CA ASP A 150 8.57 -12.59 -15.31
C ASP A 150 7.78 -11.76 -14.31
N CYS A 151 8.39 -11.46 -13.18
CA CYS A 151 7.78 -10.64 -12.15
C CYS A 151 8.76 -9.55 -11.71
N PRO A 152 8.79 -8.40 -12.41
CA PRO A 152 9.53 -7.25 -11.93
C PRO A 152 9.00 -6.82 -10.57
N ILE A 153 9.90 -6.55 -9.64
CA ILE A 153 9.54 -6.19 -8.26
C ILE A 153 10.29 -4.93 -7.85
N ARG A 154 9.56 -3.95 -7.32
CA ARG A 154 10.14 -2.89 -6.53
C ARG A 154 10.11 -3.30 -5.07
N HIS A 155 11.30 -3.41 -4.48
CA HIS A 155 11.45 -3.84 -3.10
C HIS A 155 11.67 -2.61 -2.21
N LEU A 156 10.65 -2.23 -1.44
CA LEU A 156 10.74 -1.09 -0.53
C LEU A 156 11.56 -1.44 0.73
N GLY A 157 11.40 -2.66 1.23
CA GLY A 157 11.92 -3.05 2.54
C GLY A 157 11.03 -2.54 3.69
N THR A 158 11.14 -3.15 4.86
CA THR A 158 10.21 -2.88 5.98
C THR A 158 10.35 -1.46 6.54
N GLU A 159 11.57 -0.97 6.73
CA GLU A 159 11.82 0.36 7.29
C GLU A 159 11.38 1.45 6.31
N LYS A 160 11.77 1.31 5.04
CA LYS A 160 11.42 2.28 3.99
C LYS A 160 9.92 2.30 3.70
N ALA A 161 9.25 1.15 3.80
CA ALA A 161 7.79 1.09 3.67
C ALA A 161 7.10 1.94 4.75
N GLN A 162 7.57 1.90 6.00
CA GLN A 162 7.04 2.74 7.07
C GLN A 162 7.24 4.24 6.78
N GLU A 163 8.44 4.65 6.34
CA GLU A 163 8.73 6.04 5.96
C GLU A 163 7.80 6.54 4.85
N ILE A 164 7.62 5.74 3.81
CA ILE A 164 6.74 6.08 2.67
C ILE A 164 5.29 6.23 3.12
N TYR A 165 4.78 5.30 3.93
CA TYR A 165 3.42 5.38 4.41
C TYR A 165 3.20 6.51 5.43
N SER A 166 4.20 6.86 6.25
CA SER A 166 4.14 8.07 7.09
C SER A 166 4.09 9.32 6.22
N ALA A 167 4.90 9.41 5.18
CA ALA A 167 4.87 10.55 4.25
C ALA A 167 3.51 10.68 3.52
N ILE A 168 2.89 9.56 3.17
CA ILE A 168 1.53 9.57 2.59
C ILE A 168 0.50 10.04 3.63
N GLU A 169 0.59 9.56 4.88
CA GLU A 169 -0.29 9.96 5.97
C GLU A 169 -0.22 11.46 6.21
N ASP A 170 0.98 12.02 6.32
CA ASP A 170 1.21 13.45 6.48
C ASP A 170 0.63 14.25 5.32
N TYR A 171 0.89 13.83 4.09
CA TYR A 171 0.35 14.48 2.89
C TYR A 171 -1.18 14.51 2.89
N LEU A 172 -1.84 13.42 3.31
CA LEU A 172 -3.31 13.37 3.39
C LEU A 172 -3.87 14.23 4.52
N ILE A 173 -3.11 14.44 5.60
CA ILE A 173 -3.50 15.32 6.72
C ILE A 173 -3.40 16.80 6.33
N GLU A 174 -2.40 17.14 5.51
CA GLU A 174 -2.11 18.53 5.12
C GLU A 174 -3.03 19.05 4.00
N ASN A 175 -3.66 18.16 3.22
CA ASN A 175 -4.46 18.51 2.04
C ASN A 175 -5.93 18.08 2.16
#